data_5ef70e61ffb732ea120a498692b98f62
#
_entry.id   5ef70e61ffb732ea120a498692b98f62
#
_cell.length_a   1.000
_cell.length_b   1.000
_cell.length_c   1.000
_cell.angle_alpha   90.00
_cell.angle_beta   90.00
_cell.angle_gamma   90.00
#
_symmetry.space_group_name_H-M   'P 1'
#
loop_
_entity.id
_entity.type
_entity.pdbx_description
1 polymer ?
#
loop_
_entity_poly.entity_id
_entity_poly.type
_entity_poly.pdbx_seq_one_letter_code
_entity_poly.pdbx_strand_id
1 'polypeptide(L)'
;MTVSAAEQYLLELINRARLDPQAEAARYGLSLNAGLTAGTISGTPVQVLTHNTELEQAAQGHSEWILETDTFSHTGAGGSDPGDRIVAAGYELTGSWTWRENLAWTGSTSEIDLVEAVEDHHEGLYRSAGHRENTFASDIREIGVAQVEGRFTHDGSTFNASALTLNFASSGTDNFITGVAYTDSDADDFYLSLIHI
;
A
#
# COMPACT_ATOMS: atom_id res chain seq x y z
N MET A 1 7.31 -15.03 -1.50
CA MET A 1 6.65 -14.70 -2.79
C MET A 1 7.50 -13.68 -3.52
N THR A 2 7.30 -13.48 -4.82
CA THR A 2 8.00 -12.45 -5.58
C THR A 2 7.00 -11.32 -5.77
N VAL A 3 7.36 -10.10 -5.39
CA VAL A 3 6.54 -8.89 -5.63
C VAL A 3 6.18 -8.83 -7.12
N SER A 4 4.92 -8.66 -7.45
CA SER A 4 4.46 -8.45 -8.83
C SER A 4 4.88 -7.08 -9.36
N ALA A 5 4.85 -6.90 -10.68
CA ALA A 5 5.14 -5.59 -11.28
C ALA A 5 4.16 -4.50 -10.80
N ALA A 6 2.88 -4.84 -10.62
CA ALA A 6 1.86 -3.92 -10.13
C ALA A 6 2.12 -3.52 -8.66
N GLU A 7 2.46 -4.47 -7.80
CA GLU A 7 2.81 -4.19 -6.38
C GLU A 7 4.09 -3.37 -6.25
N GLN A 8 5.11 -3.67 -7.08
CA GLN A 8 6.32 -2.86 -7.14
C GLN A 8 6.01 -1.44 -7.59
N TYR A 9 5.16 -1.27 -8.60
CA TYR A 9 4.72 0.05 -9.06
C TYR A 9 4.02 0.83 -7.94
N LEU A 10 3.13 0.20 -7.19
CA LEU A 10 2.46 0.85 -6.06
C LEU A 10 3.46 1.28 -4.98
N LEU A 11 4.45 0.44 -4.67
CA LEU A 11 5.52 0.80 -3.73
C LEU A 11 6.29 2.05 -4.21
N GLU A 12 6.59 2.14 -5.50
CA GLU A 12 7.26 3.31 -6.08
C GLU A 12 6.39 4.58 -6.01
N LEU A 13 5.08 4.46 -6.27
CA LEU A 13 4.13 5.58 -6.11
C LEU A 13 4.08 6.07 -4.65
N ILE A 14 4.02 5.15 -3.69
CA ILE A 14 4.05 5.47 -2.26
C ILE A 14 5.36 6.16 -1.88
N ASN A 15 6.50 5.64 -2.34
CA ASN A 15 7.82 6.21 -2.04
C ASN A 15 8.03 7.57 -2.73
N ARG A 16 7.53 7.74 -3.95
CA ARG A 16 7.48 9.05 -4.63
C ARG A 16 6.72 10.08 -3.80
N ALA A 17 5.52 9.71 -3.32
CA ALA A 17 4.72 10.56 -2.46
C ALA A 17 5.46 10.94 -1.17
N ARG A 18 6.13 9.98 -0.52
CA ARG A 18 6.90 10.21 0.71
C ARG A 18 8.11 11.12 0.51
N LEU A 19 8.75 11.08 -0.67
CA LEU A 19 9.88 11.95 -1.01
C LEU A 19 9.48 13.40 -1.32
N ASP A 20 8.26 13.61 -1.87
CA ASP A 20 7.73 14.95 -2.11
C ASP A 20 6.22 15.02 -1.82
N PRO A 21 5.85 15.13 -0.52
CA PRO A 21 4.44 15.17 -0.11
C PRO A 21 3.64 16.31 -0.75
N GLN A 22 4.28 17.46 -1.00
CA GLN A 22 3.63 18.62 -1.58
C GLN A 22 3.35 18.44 -3.08
N ALA A 23 4.31 17.89 -3.83
CA ALA A 23 4.11 17.57 -5.24
C ALA A 23 2.99 16.55 -5.44
N GLU A 24 2.93 15.52 -4.57
CA GLU A 24 1.86 14.52 -4.64
C GLU A 24 0.49 15.14 -4.29
N ALA A 25 0.42 16.01 -3.28
CA ALA A 25 -0.81 16.76 -2.97
C ALA A 25 -1.28 17.61 -4.16
N ALA A 26 -0.36 18.29 -4.82
CA ALA A 26 -0.65 19.10 -6.00
C ALA A 26 -1.13 18.26 -7.19
N ARG A 27 -0.57 17.04 -7.38
CA ARG A 27 -0.96 16.07 -8.43
C ARG A 27 -2.45 15.74 -8.36
N TYR A 28 -2.97 15.54 -7.15
CA TYR A 28 -4.39 15.22 -6.92
C TYR A 28 -5.27 16.45 -6.59
N GLY A 29 -4.71 17.65 -6.68
CA GLY A 29 -5.46 18.90 -6.42
C GLY A 29 -5.94 19.02 -4.98
N LEU A 30 -5.19 18.47 -4.01
CA LEU A 30 -5.53 18.46 -2.59
C LEU A 30 -4.59 19.35 -1.77
N SER A 31 -5.09 19.83 -0.63
CA SER A 31 -4.21 20.26 0.46
C SER A 31 -3.68 19.02 1.18
N LEU A 32 -2.36 18.98 1.47
CA LEU A 32 -1.71 17.83 2.11
C LEU A 32 -2.40 17.39 3.41
N ASN A 33 -2.94 18.33 4.18
CA ASN A 33 -3.67 18.07 5.42
C ASN A 33 -5.21 18.20 5.26
N ALA A 34 -5.75 18.05 4.03
CA ALA A 34 -7.19 18.03 3.82
C ALA A 34 -7.86 16.92 4.64
N GLY A 35 -8.84 17.28 5.48
CA GLY A 35 -9.52 16.34 6.39
C GLY A 35 -8.74 15.97 7.65
N LEU A 36 -7.55 16.52 7.85
CA LEU A 36 -6.70 16.35 9.04
C LEU A 36 -6.51 17.69 9.77
N THR A 37 -6.05 17.61 11.01
CA THR A 37 -5.57 18.80 11.72
C THR A 37 -4.36 19.39 10.97
N ALA A 38 -4.29 20.73 10.90
CA ALA A 38 -3.18 21.39 10.22
C ALA A 38 -1.82 20.98 10.84
N GLY A 39 -0.89 20.54 9.97
CA GLY A 39 0.44 20.09 10.38
C GLY A 39 0.54 18.62 10.82
N THR A 40 -0.54 17.84 10.75
CA THR A 40 -0.47 16.37 10.99
C THR A 40 0.54 15.71 10.07
N ILE A 41 0.47 16.02 8.77
CA ILE A 41 1.47 15.57 7.79
C ILE A 41 2.39 16.75 7.52
N SER A 42 3.69 16.55 7.74
CA SER A 42 4.72 17.52 7.37
C SER A 42 4.85 17.58 5.83
N GLY A 43 5.08 18.77 5.30
CA GLY A 43 5.42 18.94 3.88
C GLY A 43 6.88 18.59 3.54
N THR A 44 7.66 18.13 4.52
CA THR A 44 9.05 17.70 4.30
C THR A 44 9.11 16.22 3.89
N PRO A 45 10.11 15.82 3.10
CA PRO A 45 10.34 14.41 2.79
C PRO A 45 10.40 13.53 4.04
N VAL A 46 9.83 12.34 3.96
CA VAL A 46 9.98 11.29 4.96
C VAL A 46 10.71 10.10 4.35
N GLN A 47 11.30 9.26 5.21
CA GLN A 47 12.06 8.07 4.80
C GLN A 47 11.21 7.20 3.85
N VAL A 48 11.81 6.77 2.74
CA VAL A 48 11.21 5.77 1.86
C VAL A 48 11.05 4.44 2.58
N LEU A 49 10.06 3.65 2.17
CA LEU A 49 9.76 2.36 2.76
C LEU A 49 10.46 1.23 2.02
N THR A 50 10.98 0.28 2.78
CA THR A 50 11.56 -0.94 2.25
C THR A 50 10.50 -2.04 2.23
N HIS A 51 10.43 -2.80 1.13
CA HIS A 51 9.62 -3.99 1.07
C HIS A 51 10.05 -5.01 2.12
N ASN A 52 9.06 -5.64 2.77
CA ASN A 52 9.25 -6.71 3.75
C ASN A 52 8.32 -7.88 3.42
N THR A 53 8.90 -9.09 3.32
CA THR A 53 8.20 -10.31 2.87
C THR A 53 7.15 -10.79 3.87
N GLU A 54 7.39 -10.64 5.16
CA GLU A 54 6.47 -11.08 6.22
C GLU A 54 5.23 -10.14 6.25
N LEU A 55 5.45 -8.84 6.07
CA LEU A 55 4.36 -7.87 5.93
C LEU A 55 3.54 -8.11 4.65
N GLU A 56 4.20 -8.47 3.53
CA GLU A 56 3.54 -8.87 2.28
C GLU A 56 2.69 -10.13 2.47
N GLN A 57 3.22 -11.17 3.13
CA GLN A 57 2.48 -12.40 3.38
C GLN A 57 1.23 -12.16 4.23
N ALA A 58 1.33 -11.31 5.25
CA ALA A 58 0.18 -10.91 6.06
C ALA A 58 -0.86 -10.14 5.24
N ALA A 59 -0.40 -9.22 4.36
CA ALA A 59 -1.25 -8.45 3.46
C ALA A 59 -1.95 -9.35 2.43
N GLN A 60 -1.21 -10.28 1.82
CA GLN A 60 -1.73 -11.26 0.85
C GLN A 60 -2.87 -12.09 1.45
N GLY A 61 -2.62 -12.72 2.62
CA GLY A 61 -3.63 -13.53 3.27
C GLY A 61 -4.88 -12.73 3.67
N HIS A 62 -4.72 -11.43 3.98
CA HIS A 62 -5.85 -10.57 4.31
C HIS A 62 -6.65 -10.14 3.06
N SER A 63 -6.00 -9.77 1.96
CA SER A 63 -6.66 -9.47 0.70
C SER A 63 -7.42 -10.68 0.13
N GLU A 64 -6.84 -11.89 0.23
CA GLU A 64 -7.51 -13.14 -0.12
C GLU A 64 -8.75 -13.36 0.74
N TRP A 65 -8.65 -13.20 2.06
CA TRP A 65 -9.77 -13.34 2.98
C TRP A 65 -10.91 -12.35 2.70
N ILE A 66 -10.57 -11.08 2.36
CA ILE A 66 -11.57 -10.07 1.97
C ILE A 66 -12.39 -10.55 0.78
N LEU A 67 -11.75 -11.09 -0.26
CA LEU A 67 -12.42 -11.59 -1.46
C LEU A 67 -13.19 -12.88 -1.20
N GLU A 68 -12.63 -13.81 -0.41
CA GLU A 68 -13.26 -15.09 -0.09
C GLU A 68 -14.54 -14.95 0.75
N THR A 69 -14.58 -13.92 1.61
CA THR A 69 -15.70 -13.73 2.56
C THR A 69 -16.63 -12.58 2.20
N ASP A 70 -16.36 -11.87 1.09
CA ASP A 70 -17.08 -10.64 0.73
C ASP A 70 -17.11 -9.63 1.90
N THR A 71 -16.02 -9.54 2.68
CA THR A 71 -15.96 -8.72 3.89
C THR A 71 -14.83 -7.72 3.84
N PHE A 72 -15.14 -6.44 3.62
CA PHE A 72 -14.14 -5.35 3.62
C PHE A 72 -14.01 -4.77 5.03
N SER A 73 -12.97 -5.18 5.76
CA SER A 73 -12.76 -4.83 7.17
C SER A 73 -11.29 -4.97 7.57
N HIS A 74 -10.81 -4.13 8.49
CA HIS A 74 -9.51 -4.30 9.15
C HIS A 74 -9.47 -5.52 10.10
N THR A 75 -10.64 -5.97 10.60
CA THR A 75 -10.74 -7.22 11.36
C THR A 75 -10.86 -8.38 10.40
N GLY A 76 -9.95 -9.33 10.47
CA GLY A 76 -9.83 -10.46 9.57
C GLY A 76 -10.32 -11.79 10.16
N ALA A 77 -9.84 -12.88 9.59
CA ALA A 77 -10.16 -14.25 9.99
C ALA A 77 -9.99 -14.46 11.49
N GLY A 78 -10.98 -15.09 12.13
CA GLY A 78 -10.95 -15.37 13.56
C GLY A 78 -10.99 -14.15 14.48
N GLY A 79 -11.27 -12.96 13.93
CA GLY A 79 -11.27 -11.70 14.69
C GLY A 79 -9.86 -11.07 14.82
N SER A 80 -8.91 -11.51 13.99
CA SER A 80 -7.53 -10.98 14.00
C SER A 80 -7.47 -9.50 13.63
N ASP A 81 -6.64 -8.75 14.34
CA ASP A 81 -6.23 -7.42 13.93
C ASP A 81 -5.00 -7.46 12.98
N PRO A 82 -4.59 -6.34 12.37
CA PRO A 82 -3.40 -6.32 11.51
C PRO A 82 -2.13 -6.76 12.24
N GLY A 83 -1.95 -6.37 13.51
CA GLY A 83 -0.81 -6.77 14.33
C GLY A 83 -0.73 -8.30 14.53
N ASP A 84 -1.87 -8.95 14.78
CA ASP A 84 -1.95 -10.41 14.88
C ASP A 84 -1.49 -11.08 13.59
N ARG A 85 -1.92 -10.54 12.43
CA ARG A 85 -1.59 -11.10 11.11
C ARG A 85 -0.12 -10.96 10.76
N ILE A 86 0.49 -9.79 11.00
CA ILE A 86 1.92 -9.58 10.72
C ILE A 86 2.82 -10.44 11.62
N VAL A 87 2.45 -10.62 12.88
CA VAL A 87 3.18 -11.51 13.79
C VAL A 87 3.00 -12.98 13.39
N ALA A 88 1.79 -13.39 13.00
CA ALA A 88 1.53 -14.74 12.51
C ALA A 88 2.29 -15.06 11.21
N ALA A 89 2.57 -14.06 10.36
CA ALA A 89 3.39 -14.17 9.16
C ALA A 89 4.91 -14.23 9.47
N GLY A 90 5.31 -14.00 10.73
CA GLY A 90 6.70 -14.08 11.15
C GLY A 90 7.41 -12.75 11.37
N TYR A 91 6.72 -11.60 11.19
CA TYR A 91 7.33 -10.30 11.48
C TYR A 91 7.55 -10.13 12.98
N GLU A 92 8.79 -9.92 13.40
CA GLU A 92 9.16 -9.82 14.80
C GLU A 92 8.99 -8.38 15.32
N LEU A 93 8.10 -8.19 16.28
CA LEU A 93 7.92 -6.92 17.00
C LEU A 93 8.86 -6.87 18.21
N THR A 94 9.99 -6.17 18.07
CA THR A 94 11.03 -6.09 19.12
C THR A 94 11.34 -4.61 19.46
N GLY A 95 11.73 -4.38 20.71
CA GLY A 95 12.09 -3.02 21.16
C GLY A 95 10.93 -2.03 21.01
N SER A 96 11.20 -0.90 20.36
CA SER A 96 10.14 0.04 19.94
C SER A 96 9.60 -0.39 18.59
N TRP A 97 8.30 -0.57 18.51
CA TRP A 97 7.64 -0.99 17.28
C TRP A 97 6.33 -0.25 17.04
N THR A 98 5.92 -0.21 15.81
CA THR A 98 4.60 0.28 15.38
C THR A 98 4.15 -0.47 14.14
N TRP A 99 2.84 -0.52 13.92
CA TRP A 99 2.26 -1.00 12.68
C TRP A 99 1.04 -0.17 12.29
N ARG A 100 0.70 -0.17 11.02
CA ARG A 100 -0.47 0.49 10.44
C ARG A 100 -0.98 -0.35 9.27
N GLU A 101 -2.24 -0.18 8.92
CA GLU A 101 -2.82 -0.86 7.75
C GLU A 101 -3.66 0.12 6.93
N ASN A 102 -3.53 0.03 5.62
CA ASN A 102 -4.46 0.63 4.67
C ASN A 102 -5.11 -0.47 3.83
N LEU A 103 -6.40 -0.34 3.60
CA LEU A 103 -7.18 -1.22 2.74
C LEU A 103 -7.82 -0.42 1.61
N ALA A 104 -7.85 -1.00 0.42
CA ALA A 104 -8.62 -0.49 -0.71
C ALA A 104 -9.19 -1.65 -1.53
N TRP A 105 -10.24 -1.40 -2.28
CA TRP A 105 -10.70 -2.27 -3.34
C TRP A 105 -11.25 -1.43 -4.48
N THR A 106 -11.12 -1.93 -5.69
CA THR A 106 -11.80 -1.43 -6.88
C THR A 106 -12.41 -2.59 -7.63
N GLY A 107 -13.41 -2.36 -8.44
CA GLY A 107 -14.10 -3.44 -9.14
C GLY A 107 -14.76 -2.98 -10.42
N SER A 108 -14.88 -3.94 -11.36
CA SER A 108 -15.49 -3.76 -12.67
C SER A 108 -16.49 -4.88 -12.96
N THR A 109 -17.49 -4.61 -13.79
CA THR A 109 -18.38 -5.65 -14.35
C THR A 109 -17.75 -6.37 -15.55
N SER A 110 -16.65 -5.86 -16.09
CA SER A 110 -15.76 -6.46 -17.11
C SER A 110 -14.45 -6.95 -16.48
N GLU A 111 -13.47 -7.31 -17.29
CA GLU A 111 -12.11 -7.59 -16.82
C GLU A 111 -11.53 -6.36 -16.10
N ILE A 112 -10.66 -6.60 -15.14
CA ILE A 112 -9.95 -5.57 -14.40
C ILE A 112 -8.49 -5.51 -14.86
N ASP A 113 -8.01 -4.31 -15.13
CA ASP A 113 -6.59 -4.06 -15.36
C ASP A 113 -5.92 -3.79 -14.00
N LEU A 114 -4.98 -4.65 -13.61
CA LEU A 114 -4.33 -4.56 -12.30
C LEU A 114 -3.39 -3.35 -12.19
N VAL A 115 -2.83 -2.88 -13.30
CA VAL A 115 -1.98 -1.67 -13.29
C VAL A 115 -2.83 -0.42 -13.14
N GLU A 116 -3.95 -0.32 -13.88
CA GLU A 116 -4.92 0.76 -13.71
C GLU A 116 -5.50 0.74 -12.29
N ALA A 117 -5.81 -0.44 -11.76
CA ALA A 117 -6.28 -0.60 -10.38
C ALA A 117 -5.27 -0.11 -9.33
N VAL A 118 -3.96 -0.23 -9.57
CA VAL A 118 -2.91 0.33 -8.70
C VAL A 118 -3.01 1.86 -8.63
N GLU A 119 -3.19 2.52 -9.77
CA GLU A 119 -3.32 3.98 -9.80
C GLU A 119 -4.58 4.44 -9.06
N ASP A 120 -5.71 3.77 -9.29
CA ASP A 120 -6.98 4.01 -8.59
C ASP A 120 -6.83 3.82 -7.07
N HIS A 121 -6.17 2.73 -6.65
CA HIS A 121 -5.89 2.46 -5.24
C HIS A 121 -5.02 3.55 -4.62
N HIS A 122 -3.93 3.93 -5.29
CA HIS A 122 -3.03 4.97 -4.80
C HIS A 122 -3.74 6.30 -4.65
N GLU A 123 -4.48 6.74 -5.68
CA GLU A 123 -5.28 7.98 -5.63
C GLU A 123 -6.33 7.92 -4.53
N GLY A 124 -7.11 6.82 -4.45
CA GLY A 124 -8.17 6.64 -3.46
C GLY A 124 -7.64 6.70 -2.03
N LEU A 125 -6.55 5.99 -1.74
CA LEU A 125 -5.88 6.02 -0.45
C LEU A 125 -5.29 7.40 -0.14
N TYR A 126 -4.72 8.07 -1.14
CA TYR A 126 -4.19 9.41 -0.96
C TYR A 126 -5.28 10.45 -0.66
N ARG A 127 -6.46 10.35 -1.29
CA ARG A 127 -7.61 11.23 -1.04
C ARG A 127 -8.22 11.04 0.34
N SER A 128 -8.12 9.85 0.91
CA SER A 128 -8.61 9.52 2.26
C SER A 128 -7.64 10.05 3.32
N ALA A 129 -8.14 10.89 4.23
CA ALA A 129 -7.33 11.55 5.25
C ALA A 129 -6.56 10.56 6.14
N GLY A 130 -7.23 9.54 6.68
CA GLY A 130 -6.60 8.54 7.56
C GLY A 130 -5.59 7.65 6.83
N HIS A 131 -5.91 7.20 5.61
CA HIS A 131 -4.97 6.40 4.81
C HIS A 131 -3.74 7.24 4.41
N ARG A 132 -3.93 8.51 4.07
CA ARG A 132 -2.85 9.44 3.79
C ARG A 132 -1.96 9.67 5.01
N GLU A 133 -2.54 9.81 6.21
CA GLU A 133 -1.78 9.92 7.45
C GLU A 133 -0.90 8.70 7.69
N ASN A 134 -1.42 7.48 7.50
CA ASN A 134 -0.64 6.24 7.58
C ASN A 134 0.52 6.23 6.58
N THR A 135 0.26 6.63 5.32
CA THR A 135 1.27 6.67 4.26
C THR A 135 2.43 7.61 4.59
N PHE A 136 2.18 8.74 5.25
CA PHE A 136 3.20 9.73 5.61
C PHE A 136 3.73 9.62 7.03
N ALA A 137 3.34 8.60 7.77
CA ALA A 137 3.87 8.37 9.12
C ALA A 137 5.40 8.27 9.09
N SER A 138 6.08 9.02 9.97
CA SER A 138 7.55 9.07 10.02
C SER A 138 8.15 7.95 10.87
N ASP A 139 7.32 7.24 11.60
CA ASP A 139 7.68 6.15 12.51
C ASP A 139 7.64 4.76 11.85
N ILE A 140 7.28 4.67 10.56
CA ILE A 140 7.30 3.44 9.78
C ILE A 140 8.52 3.40 8.84
N ARG A 141 9.05 2.19 8.58
CA ARG A 141 10.24 1.97 7.76
C ARG A 141 10.07 0.88 6.71
N GLU A 142 9.13 -0.03 6.93
CA GLU A 142 8.90 -1.18 6.09
C GLU A 142 7.44 -1.24 5.63
N ILE A 143 7.21 -1.91 4.51
CA ILE A 143 5.89 -2.09 3.92
C ILE A 143 5.76 -3.48 3.29
N GLY A 144 4.60 -4.10 3.47
CA GLY A 144 4.12 -5.20 2.66
C GLY A 144 2.96 -4.72 1.79
N VAL A 145 3.03 -5.00 0.50
CA VAL A 145 2.02 -4.66 -0.49
C VAL A 145 1.44 -5.94 -1.04
N ALA A 146 0.12 -6.10 -1.01
CA ALA A 146 -0.53 -7.23 -1.65
C ALA A 146 -1.80 -6.81 -2.38
N GLN A 147 -1.77 -6.96 -3.71
CA GLN A 147 -2.89 -6.75 -4.61
C GLN A 147 -3.39 -8.11 -5.11
N VAL A 148 -4.62 -8.45 -4.79
CA VAL A 148 -5.23 -9.73 -5.15
C VAL A 148 -6.43 -9.49 -6.06
N GLU A 149 -6.43 -10.18 -7.22
CA GLU A 149 -7.57 -10.21 -8.12
C GLU A 149 -8.54 -11.32 -7.71
N GLY A 150 -9.83 -11.03 -7.78
CA GLY A 150 -10.88 -12.02 -7.51
C GLY A 150 -12.27 -11.49 -7.72
N ARG A 151 -13.25 -12.19 -7.13
CA ARG A 151 -14.63 -11.75 -7.12
C ARG A 151 -14.96 -11.14 -5.77
N PHE A 152 -15.64 -9.99 -5.78
CA PHE A 152 -16.10 -9.34 -4.56
C PHE A 152 -17.54 -8.90 -4.70
N THR A 153 -18.37 -9.27 -3.71
CA THR A 153 -19.78 -8.88 -3.66
C THR A 153 -19.96 -7.72 -2.70
N HIS A 154 -20.43 -6.60 -3.23
CA HIS A 154 -20.74 -5.41 -2.43
C HIS A 154 -22.13 -4.89 -2.78
N ASP A 155 -22.94 -4.59 -1.77
CA ASP A 155 -24.33 -4.11 -1.92
C ASP A 155 -25.18 -4.97 -2.89
N GLY A 156 -25.00 -6.30 -2.83
CA GLY A 156 -25.73 -7.27 -3.63
C GLY A 156 -25.30 -7.38 -5.10
N SER A 157 -24.25 -6.68 -5.50
CA SER A 157 -23.65 -6.78 -6.82
C SER A 157 -22.25 -7.42 -6.73
N THR A 158 -21.94 -8.32 -7.66
CA THR A 158 -20.62 -9.00 -7.70
C THR A 158 -19.78 -8.45 -8.84
N PHE A 159 -18.56 -8.08 -8.53
CA PHE A 159 -17.57 -7.47 -9.42
C PHE A 159 -16.38 -8.39 -9.64
N ASN A 160 -15.69 -8.25 -10.77
CA ASN A 160 -14.28 -8.60 -10.86
C ASN A 160 -13.54 -7.50 -10.12
N ALA A 161 -12.77 -7.84 -9.12
CA ALA A 161 -12.24 -6.89 -8.16
C ALA A 161 -10.73 -7.06 -7.95
N SER A 162 -10.09 -5.95 -7.65
CA SER A 162 -8.76 -5.90 -7.06
C SER A 162 -8.91 -5.48 -5.59
N ALA A 163 -8.53 -6.36 -4.67
CA ALA A 163 -8.41 -6.05 -3.26
C ALA A 163 -6.95 -5.74 -2.92
N LEU A 164 -6.73 -4.67 -2.17
CA LEU A 164 -5.41 -4.21 -1.77
C LEU A 164 -5.32 -4.13 -0.25
N THR A 165 -4.26 -4.73 0.29
CA THR A 165 -3.82 -4.53 1.68
C THR A 165 -2.40 -3.97 1.67
N LEU A 166 -2.18 -2.89 2.43
CA LEU A 166 -0.87 -2.34 2.74
C LEU A 166 -0.63 -2.48 4.23
N ASN A 167 0.35 -3.27 4.61
CA ASN A 167 0.84 -3.36 5.99
C ASN A 167 2.11 -2.54 6.12
N PHE A 168 2.11 -1.55 7.01
CA PHE A 168 3.26 -0.73 7.34
C PHE A 168 3.76 -1.11 8.73
N ALA A 169 5.08 -1.16 8.90
CA ALA A 169 5.64 -1.42 10.22
C ALA A 169 7.03 -0.80 10.41
N SER A 170 7.42 -0.78 11.66
CA SER A 170 8.82 -0.70 12.08
C SER A 170 9.01 -1.50 13.35
N SER A 171 10.19 -2.09 13.50
CA SER A 171 10.59 -2.88 14.68
C SER A 171 12.06 -2.59 15.00
N GLY A 172 12.39 -2.47 16.27
CA GLY A 172 13.75 -2.18 16.70
C GLY A 172 14.30 -0.84 16.19
N THR A 173 15.58 -0.85 15.84
CA THR A 173 16.34 0.35 15.44
C THR A 173 16.94 0.24 14.04
N ASP A 174 16.55 -0.75 13.25
CA ASP A 174 17.14 -1.02 11.95
C ASP A 174 16.83 0.10 10.95
N ASN A 175 17.83 0.42 10.14
CA ASN A 175 17.70 1.36 9.04
C ASN A 175 18.02 0.62 7.74
N PHE A 176 17.26 0.92 6.70
CA PHE A 176 17.34 0.24 5.42
C PHE A 176 17.89 1.17 4.34
N ILE A 177 18.63 0.60 3.40
CA ILE A 177 18.91 1.19 2.10
C ILE A 177 18.05 0.42 1.10
N THR A 178 17.12 1.12 0.45
CA THR A 178 16.23 0.52 -0.52
C THR A 178 16.42 1.15 -1.90
N GLY A 179 16.11 0.38 -2.94
CA GLY A 179 16.18 0.81 -4.32
C GLY A 179 15.74 -0.31 -5.25
N VAL A 180 15.58 -0.01 -6.52
CA VAL A 180 15.20 -0.95 -7.56
C VAL A 180 16.33 -1.11 -8.55
N ALA A 181 16.67 -2.35 -8.89
CA ALA A 181 17.54 -2.67 -10.02
C ALA A 181 16.66 -3.10 -11.20
N TYR A 182 16.76 -2.42 -12.31
CA TYR A 182 15.97 -2.68 -13.50
C TYR A 182 16.85 -2.76 -14.75
N THR A 183 16.30 -3.34 -15.81
CA THR A 183 16.92 -3.30 -17.13
C THR A 183 16.24 -2.20 -17.93
N ASP A 184 16.97 -1.15 -18.23
CA ASP A 184 16.51 -0.09 -19.13
C ASP A 184 16.50 -0.62 -20.56
N SER A 185 15.33 -1.02 -21.05
CA SER A 185 15.17 -1.66 -22.38
C SER A 185 14.96 -0.65 -23.51
N ASP A 186 14.57 0.56 -23.22
CA ASP A 186 14.37 1.65 -24.19
C ASP A 186 15.45 2.74 -24.14
N ALA A 187 16.37 2.62 -23.19
CA ALA A 187 17.51 3.50 -23.01
C ALA A 187 17.14 4.98 -22.80
N ASP A 188 16.05 5.22 -22.06
CA ASP A 188 15.63 6.57 -21.72
C ASP A 188 16.07 7.02 -20.31
N ASP A 189 16.82 6.17 -19.59
CA ASP A 189 17.31 6.37 -18.22
C ASP A 189 16.18 6.62 -17.18
N PHE A 190 14.93 6.23 -17.51
CA PHE A 190 13.78 6.50 -16.66
C PHE A 190 13.00 5.24 -16.30
N TYR A 191 13.10 4.81 -15.06
CA TYR A 191 12.52 3.56 -14.57
C TYR A 191 10.99 3.45 -14.79
N LEU A 192 10.24 4.53 -14.55
CA LEU A 192 8.79 4.51 -14.63
C LEU A 192 8.24 4.47 -16.05
N SER A 193 9.05 4.74 -17.09
CA SER A 193 8.63 4.61 -18.49
C SER A 193 8.45 3.15 -18.91
N LEU A 194 9.11 2.22 -18.20
CA LEU A 194 9.02 0.78 -18.47
C LEU A 194 7.72 0.12 -17.98
N ILE A 195 6.91 0.85 -17.23
CA ILE A 195 5.66 0.34 -16.64
C ILE A 195 4.45 0.64 -17.55
N HIS A 196 4.64 1.38 -18.63
CA HIS A 196 3.63 1.58 -19.67
C HIS A 196 3.62 0.37 -20.64
N ILE A 197 3.16 -0.77 -20.15
CA ILE A 197 2.91 -1.94 -20.99
C ILE A 197 1.41 -2.17 -21.06
#